data_d52b16e5ed61d6a20ec2a5579a7b7453
#
_entry.id   d52b16e5ed61d6a20ec2a5579a7b7453
#
_cell.length_a   1.000
_cell.length_b   1.000
_cell.length_c   1.000
_cell.angle_alpha   90.00
_cell.angle_beta   90.00
_cell.angle_gamma   90.00
#
_symmetry.space_group_name_H-M   'P 1'
#
loop_
_entity.id
_entity.type
_entity.pdbx_description
1 polymer ?
#
loop_
_entity_poly.entity_id
_entity_poly.type
_entity_poly.pdbx_seq_one_letter_code
_entity_poly.pdbx_strand_id
1 'polypeptide(L)'
;MNQSRSLYKQPFHPSLEHLLIAAIAIGIMLRLINLGTREFWYDEILSLMLSTGQKLAYQSPEETPVILSKYSSLLKLPAEITIPEALKTLISLLRGLVGGEPHPPLFFLSQHFWLRLVGNSEIAMRSLNALLSIAAIGCTYGLGKTILGHRGGLLLAALLATNPFYLFHSLNVRMYAPLVLWISLSTWALLQRIKIQINQKSQNSGMPATKFPIFFWDILLIASVTAGILTFYLYIYWIITLAIIAIYLDRCRWWQHALNLAAGILLSVPWILWGTRQQLRNADFQRFNAPAGLIARIIQHFQDVAQTLGTHLLLGDWVTSLPPASRVIVGVGVMGVLAGVIVSLWRQARGERGRIPIVQLSLLLSLLPLLLALAVDIVTGKFTVGFGWGRSMIWVLPGCLLLLAVWVEKAASRWRKPAVAVLLLLYLSVSIGDYSLRQRWVFHKIADVIAQQPTTPTLIAMNSQAWGHVMRLAYYISPTMPVNLLAQESNQLPNTLEKVLKSEGSRYSRIVWLESAMPVWSKPATEAERQQVKQVLNSRFQLIQQQSLSGTMDLDEFRLSLYTRSADH
;
A
#
# COMPACT_ATOMS: atom_id res chain seq x y z
N MET A 1 -28.51 -3.50 65.88
CA MET A 1 -28.47 -4.41 64.71
C MET A 1 -27.87 -3.67 63.53
N ASN A 2 -26.56 -3.81 63.35
CA ASN A 2 -25.81 -3.19 62.26
C ASN A 2 -25.85 -4.16 61.04
N GLN A 3 -26.55 -3.77 59.97
CA GLN A 3 -26.44 -4.42 58.69
C GLN A 3 -25.23 -3.83 57.96
N SER A 4 -24.10 -4.54 57.99
CA SER A 4 -22.95 -4.30 57.12
C SER A 4 -23.35 -4.66 55.69
N ARG A 5 -23.66 -3.67 54.86
CA ARG A 5 -23.77 -3.82 53.40
C ARG A 5 -22.40 -4.20 52.86
N SER A 6 -22.20 -5.48 52.58
CA SER A 6 -21.09 -5.98 51.80
C SER A 6 -21.12 -5.33 50.41
N LEU A 7 -20.19 -4.42 50.18
CA LEU A 7 -19.87 -3.88 48.85
C LEU A 7 -19.13 -4.97 48.04
N TYR A 8 -19.84 -5.98 47.60
CA TYR A 8 -19.29 -6.83 46.52
C TYR A 8 -19.15 -5.96 45.27
N LYS A 9 -17.90 -5.57 44.95
CA LYS A 9 -17.57 -5.01 43.66
C LYS A 9 -17.97 -6.03 42.61
N GLN A 10 -19.04 -5.77 41.87
CA GLN A 10 -19.39 -6.59 40.72
C GLN A 10 -18.14 -6.60 39.78
N PRO A 11 -17.72 -7.77 39.29
CA PRO A 11 -16.59 -7.84 38.38
C PRO A 11 -16.92 -6.99 37.16
N PHE A 12 -15.99 -6.11 36.80
CA PHE A 12 -16.09 -5.22 35.64
C PHE A 12 -16.12 -6.07 34.38
N HIS A 13 -17.30 -6.35 33.83
CA HIS A 13 -17.45 -6.99 32.53
C HIS A 13 -17.44 -5.90 31.45
N PRO A 14 -16.35 -5.72 30.70
CA PRO A 14 -16.29 -4.71 29.65
C PRO A 14 -17.41 -4.97 28.63
N SER A 15 -18.15 -3.91 28.31
CA SER A 15 -19.15 -4.01 27.25
C SER A 15 -18.46 -4.24 25.90
N LEU A 16 -19.19 -4.80 24.93
CA LEU A 16 -18.65 -4.97 23.58
C LEU A 16 -18.14 -3.62 22.99
N GLU A 17 -18.81 -2.52 23.32
CA GLU A 17 -18.41 -1.19 22.84
C GLU A 17 -17.05 -0.74 23.39
N HIS A 18 -16.76 -1.01 24.68
CA HIS A 18 -15.44 -0.73 25.26
C HIS A 18 -14.33 -1.54 24.56
N LEU A 19 -14.60 -2.83 24.24
CA LEU A 19 -13.66 -3.66 23.49
C LEU A 19 -13.37 -3.07 22.09
N LEU A 20 -14.42 -2.62 21.38
CA LEU A 20 -14.28 -2.04 20.05
C LEU A 20 -13.52 -0.70 20.09
N ILE A 21 -13.82 0.16 21.05
CA ILE A 21 -13.11 1.43 21.25
C ILE A 21 -11.63 1.17 21.58
N ALA A 22 -11.35 0.21 22.47
CA ALA A 22 -9.98 -0.18 22.79
C ALA A 22 -9.23 -0.71 21.55
N ALA A 23 -9.87 -1.53 20.74
CA ALA A 23 -9.29 -2.04 19.50
C ALA A 23 -8.97 -0.91 18.49
N ILE A 24 -9.87 0.07 18.34
CA ILE A 24 -9.63 1.26 17.51
C ILE A 24 -8.43 2.04 18.05
N ALA A 25 -8.38 2.30 19.35
CA ALA A 25 -7.30 3.03 19.99
C ALA A 25 -5.94 2.33 19.80
N ILE A 26 -5.90 1.00 20.00
CA ILE A 26 -4.70 0.18 19.76
C ILE A 26 -4.30 0.26 18.28
N GLY A 27 -5.25 0.12 17.35
CA GLY A 27 -4.97 0.21 15.92
C GLY A 27 -4.40 1.58 15.51
N ILE A 28 -4.89 2.68 16.10
CA ILE A 28 -4.34 4.04 15.90
C ILE A 28 -2.93 4.12 16.50
N MET A 29 -2.75 3.66 17.74
CA MET A 29 -1.46 3.68 18.41
C MET A 29 -0.39 2.91 17.62
N LEU A 30 -0.73 1.71 17.10
CA LEU A 30 0.19 0.93 16.26
C LEU A 30 0.64 1.69 15.01
N ARG A 31 -0.18 2.58 14.45
CA ARG A 31 0.21 3.44 13.32
C ARG A 31 1.20 4.52 13.74
N LEU A 32 1.03 5.10 14.91
CA LEU A 32 1.88 6.19 15.37
C LEU A 32 3.25 5.72 15.85
N ILE A 33 3.31 4.60 16.59
CA ILE A 33 4.58 4.08 17.13
C ILE A 33 5.46 3.38 16.09
N ASN A 34 4.88 2.88 15.00
CA ASN A 34 5.61 2.10 14.00
C ASN A 34 6.08 2.90 12.78
N LEU A 35 5.99 4.23 12.78
CA LEU A 35 6.39 5.07 11.64
C LEU A 35 7.85 4.92 11.26
N GLY A 36 8.75 4.76 12.23
CA GLY A 36 10.21 4.65 12.02
C GLY A 36 10.79 3.28 12.34
N THR A 37 10.00 2.21 12.49
CA THR A 37 10.48 0.90 12.93
C THR A 37 11.10 0.04 11.83
N ARG A 38 11.09 0.50 10.59
CA ARG A 38 11.64 -0.20 9.43
C ARG A 38 12.18 0.79 8.40
N GLU A 39 13.16 0.35 7.63
CA GLU A 39 13.69 1.14 6.52
C GLU A 39 12.67 1.30 5.38
N PHE A 40 12.89 2.29 4.50
CA PHE A 40 12.12 2.40 3.26
C PHE A 40 12.27 1.13 2.42
N TRP A 41 11.15 0.56 2.01
CA TRP A 41 11.18 -0.48 1.01
C TRP A 41 11.25 0.10 -0.42
N TYR A 42 11.40 -0.77 -1.40
CA TYR A 42 11.68 -0.40 -2.78
C TYR A 42 10.75 0.69 -3.32
N ASP A 43 9.43 0.51 -3.21
CA ASP A 43 8.46 1.48 -3.75
C ASP A 43 8.36 2.77 -2.94
N GLU A 44 8.68 2.77 -1.64
CA GLU A 44 8.64 3.97 -0.81
C GLU A 44 9.74 4.96 -1.21
N ILE A 45 10.97 4.47 -1.44
CA ILE A 45 12.07 5.34 -1.86
C ILE A 45 11.82 5.94 -3.25
N LEU A 46 11.15 5.19 -4.15
CA LEU A 46 10.72 5.72 -5.44
C LEU A 46 9.64 6.79 -5.27
N SER A 47 8.71 6.60 -4.34
CA SER A 47 7.71 7.63 -4.01
C SER A 47 8.36 8.90 -3.46
N LEU A 48 9.40 8.78 -2.63
CA LEU A 48 10.17 9.92 -2.15
C LEU A 48 10.82 10.67 -3.33
N MET A 49 11.57 9.97 -4.19
CA MET A 49 12.23 10.58 -5.36
C MET A 49 11.23 11.25 -6.31
N LEU A 50 10.06 10.64 -6.55
CA LEU A 50 9.00 11.26 -7.35
C LEU A 50 8.45 12.50 -6.68
N SER A 51 8.20 12.43 -5.37
CA SER A 51 7.63 13.55 -4.60
C SER A 51 8.59 14.73 -4.43
N THR A 52 9.90 14.53 -4.53
CA THR A 52 10.85 15.64 -4.60
C THR A 52 10.81 16.41 -5.93
N GLY A 53 10.19 15.83 -6.98
CA GLY A 53 10.18 16.39 -8.32
C GLY A 53 11.49 16.20 -9.10
N GLN A 54 12.43 15.38 -8.57
CA GLN A 54 13.76 15.23 -9.16
C GLN A 54 13.95 13.92 -9.96
N LYS A 55 12.89 13.15 -10.21
CA LYS A 55 12.98 11.90 -10.99
C LYS A 55 13.63 12.08 -12.36
N LEU A 56 13.34 13.20 -13.05
CA LEU A 56 13.89 13.45 -14.39
C LEU A 56 15.40 13.66 -14.40
N ALA A 57 16.01 13.98 -13.26
CA ALA A 57 17.45 14.11 -13.09
C ALA A 57 18.13 12.77 -12.77
N TYR A 58 17.38 11.70 -12.51
CA TYR A 58 17.94 10.38 -12.27
C TYR A 58 18.49 9.79 -13.57
N GLN A 59 19.72 9.36 -13.50
CA GLN A 59 20.41 8.61 -14.53
C GLN A 59 20.82 7.26 -13.96
N SER A 60 20.55 6.18 -14.67
CA SER A 60 21.02 4.86 -14.26
C SER A 60 22.55 4.83 -14.21
N PRO A 61 23.14 4.09 -13.24
CA PRO A 61 24.58 3.89 -13.22
C PRO A 61 25.05 3.26 -14.53
N GLU A 62 26.13 3.81 -15.08
CA GLU A 62 26.76 3.35 -16.32
C GLU A 62 27.95 2.42 -15.99
N GLU A 63 28.79 2.10 -17.00
CA GLU A 63 29.98 1.26 -16.84
C GLU A 63 31.07 1.88 -15.96
N THR A 64 30.97 3.16 -15.64
CA THR A 64 31.93 3.88 -14.79
C THR A 64 31.36 4.10 -13.38
N PRO A 65 32.22 4.01 -12.34
CA PRO A 65 31.79 4.29 -10.98
C PRO A 65 31.27 5.72 -10.80
N VAL A 66 30.11 5.86 -10.19
CA VAL A 66 29.46 7.15 -9.91
C VAL A 66 29.54 7.45 -8.42
N ILE A 67 29.84 8.68 -8.05
CA ILE A 67 29.81 9.12 -6.64
C ILE A 67 28.37 8.98 -6.11
N LEU A 68 28.19 8.19 -5.04
CA LEU A 68 26.86 7.86 -4.51
C LEU A 68 26.10 9.09 -4.03
N SER A 69 26.77 10.13 -3.54
CA SER A 69 26.16 11.37 -3.06
C SER A 69 25.39 12.14 -4.15
N LYS A 70 25.66 11.91 -5.45
CA LYS A 70 24.86 12.47 -6.55
C LYS A 70 23.40 12.02 -6.47
N TYR A 71 23.16 10.76 -6.07
CA TYR A 71 21.81 10.23 -5.91
C TYR A 71 21.14 10.72 -4.62
N SER A 72 21.90 10.97 -3.56
CA SER A 72 21.34 11.47 -2.30
C SER A 72 20.68 12.84 -2.47
N SER A 73 21.17 13.68 -3.37
CA SER A 73 20.58 15.00 -3.67
C SER A 73 19.18 14.87 -4.27
N LEU A 74 18.90 13.80 -5.03
CA LEU A 74 17.61 13.56 -5.67
C LEU A 74 16.49 13.20 -4.68
N LEU A 75 16.86 12.85 -3.44
CA LEU A 75 15.94 12.50 -2.36
C LEU A 75 15.60 13.69 -1.45
N LYS A 76 16.07 14.89 -1.81
CA LYS A 76 15.79 16.14 -1.10
C LYS A 76 15.02 17.07 -2.03
N LEU A 77 14.20 17.93 -1.46
CA LEU A 77 13.61 19.03 -2.25
C LEU A 77 14.74 19.91 -2.80
N PRO A 78 14.64 20.37 -4.06
CA PRO A 78 15.58 21.34 -4.58
C PRO A 78 15.50 22.65 -3.77
N ALA A 79 16.59 23.39 -3.70
CA ALA A 79 16.57 24.72 -3.13
C ALA A 79 15.71 25.63 -4.01
N GLU A 80 14.67 26.23 -3.43
CA GLU A 80 13.73 27.11 -4.11
C GLU A 80 13.62 28.41 -3.32
N ILE A 81 13.92 29.51 -3.94
CA ILE A 81 13.88 30.86 -3.35
C ILE A 81 12.63 31.61 -3.83
N THR A 82 12.13 31.25 -5.01
CA THR A 82 11.07 31.98 -5.70
C THR A 82 9.86 31.08 -6.03
N ILE A 83 8.68 31.73 -6.17
CA ILE A 83 7.45 31.01 -6.59
C ILE A 83 7.63 30.36 -7.98
N PRO A 84 8.26 30.99 -9.00
CA PRO A 84 8.52 30.30 -10.27
C PRO A 84 9.36 29.03 -10.14
N GLU A 85 10.35 29.00 -9.25
CA GLU A 85 11.16 27.80 -9.00
C GLU A 85 10.31 26.68 -8.38
N ALA A 86 9.47 26.98 -7.39
CA ALA A 86 8.54 26.03 -6.81
C ALA A 86 7.56 25.48 -7.86
N LEU A 87 7.04 26.33 -8.74
CA LEU A 87 6.18 25.91 -9.84
C LEU A 87 6.93 25.02 -10.85
N LYS A 88 8.18 25.31 -11.14
CA LYS A 88 9.04 24.48 -11.99
C LYS A 88 9.23 23.08 -11.39
N THR A 89 9.43 22.98 -10.09
CA THR A 89 9.52 21.68 -9.38
C THR A 89 8.22 20.89 -9.48
N LEU A 90 7.06 21.54 -9.29
CA LEU A 90 5.76 20.89 -9.46
C LEU A 90 5.56 20.37 -10.89
N ILE A 91 5.92 21.16 -11.90
CA ILE A 91 5.85 20.73 -13.30
C ILE A 91 6.81 19.56 -13.55
N SER A 92 8.01 19.59 -12.98
CA SER A 92 8.99 18.51 -13.06
C SER A 92 8.46 17.23 -12.40
N LEU A 93 7.79 17.32 -11.24
CA LEU A 93 7.11 16.22 -10.59
C LEU A 93 6.07 15.59 -11.52
N LEU A 94 5.16 16.41 -12.07
CA LEU A 94 4.10 15.90 -12.97
C LEU A 94 4.68 15.25 -14.24
N ARG A 95 5.72 15.82 -14.82
CA ARG A 95 6.46 15.23 -15.96
C ARG A 95 7.17 13.94 -15.56
N GLY A 96 7.74 13.88 -14.36
CA GLY A 96 8.37 12.69 -13.82
C GLY A 96 7.38 11.51 -13.66
N LEU A 97 6.13 11.81 -13.28
CA LEU A 97 5.08 10.78 -13.16
C LEU A 97 4.71 10.16 -14.50
N VAL A 98 4.60 10.96 -15.57
CA VAL A 98 4.21 10.41 -16.89
C VAL A 98 5.33 9.59 -17.55
N GLY A 99 6.56 9.69 -17.07
CA GLY A 99 7.73 8.97 -17.56
C GLY A 99 7.94 7.58 -16.93
N GLY A 100 6.89 6.84 -16.55
CA GLY A 100 6.99 5.44 -16.10
C GLY A 100 6.35 5.10 -14.75
N GLU A 101 5.73 6.06 -14.03
CA GLU A 101 4.90 5.75 -12.87
C GLU A 101 3.48 5.45 -13.33
N PRO A 102 2.89 4.26 -12.98
CA PRO A 102 1.56 3.90 -13.45
C PRO A 102 0.41 4.53 -12.65
N HIS A 103 0.70 5.38 -11.66
CA HIS A 103 -0.31 5.91 -10.75
C HIS A 103 -0.58 7.39 -10.98
N PRO A 104 -1.82 7.86 -10.69
CA PRO A 104 -2.21 9.26 -10.81
C PRO A 104 -1.50 10.20 -9.82
N PRO A 105 -1.62 11.56 -9.98
CA PRO A 105 -0.74 12.52 -9.35
C PRO A 105 -1.07 12.86 -7.89
N LEU A 106 -2.31 12.67 -7.42
CA LEU A 106 -2.76 13.28 -6.16
C LEU A 106 -1.93 12.83 -4.95
N PHE A 107 -1.59 11.55 -4.89
CA PHE A 107 -0.76 11.03 -3.82
C PHE A 107 0.63 11.70 -3.80
N PHE A 108 1.31 11.79 -4.93
CA PHE A 108 2.66 12.35 -5.03
C PHE A 108 2.66 13.87 -4.80
N LEU A 109 1.64 14.57 -5.26
CA LEU A 109 1.44 15.99 -4.95
C LEU A 109 1.21 16.22 -3.45
N SER A 110 0.37 15.39 -2.83
CA SER A 110 0.15 15.46 -1.37
C SER A 110 1.43 15.22 -0.60
N GLN A 111 2.23 14.21 -0.99
CA GLN A 111 3.53 13.94 -0.41
C GLN A 111 4.54 15.06 -0.67
N HIS A 112 4.53 15.70 -1.84
CA HIS A 112 5.39 16.84 -2.13
C HIS A 112 5.13 18.01 -1.18
N PHE A 113 3.85 18.38 -0.97
CA PHE A 113 3.50 19.42 -0.01
C PHE A 113 3.82 19.01 1.43
N TRP A 114 3.63 17.75 1.77
CA TRP A 114 3.96 17.22 3.08
C TRP A 114 5.47 17.26 3.36
N LEU A 115 6.29 16.87 2.37
CA LEU A 115 7.75 17.00 2.43
C LEU A 115 8.23 18.41 2.77
N ARG A 116 7.56 19.44 2.23
CA ARG A 116 7.90 20.86 2.52
C ARG A 116 7.66 21.23 3.98
N LEU A 117 6.70 20.56 4.63
CA LEU A 117 6.31 20.84 6.02
C LEU A 117 7.15 20.05 7.04
N VAL A 118 7.44 18.78 6.75
CA VAL A 118 7.95 17.85 7.77
C VAL A 118 9.29 17.18 7.40
N GLY A 119 9.76 17.37 6.15
CA GLY A 119 11.02 16.78 5.68
C GLY A 119 10.88 15.37 5.11
N ASN A 120 12.03 14.73 4.84
CA ASN A 120 12.14 13.48 4.09
C ASN A 120 12.54 12.25 4.92
N SER A 121 12.47 12.32 6.25
CA SER A 121 12.71 11.16 7.11
C SER A 121 11.61 10.10 6.93
N GLU A 122 11.89 8.86 7.28
CA GLU A 122 10.93 7.74 7.21
C GLU A 122 9.65 8.06 7.99
N ILE A 123 9.80 8.59 9.22
CA ILE A 123 8.68 9.02 10.06
C ILE A 123 7.87 10.12 9.36
N ALA A 124 8.54 11.13 8.84
CA ALA A 124 7.92 12.26 8.18
C ALA A 124 7.11 11.81 6.95
N MET A 125 7.71 10.99 6.09
CA MET A 125 7.06 10.51 4.87
C MET A 125 5.85 9.62 5.14
N ARG A 126 5.92 8.73 6.13
CA ARG A 126 4.84 7.81 6.49
C ARG A 126 3.71 8.48 7.28
N SER A 127 3.99 9.60 7.97
CA SER A 127 3.00 10.28 8.83
C SER A 127 1.78 10.76 8.06
N LEU A 128 1.92 11.23 6.81
CA LEU A 128 0.76 11.59 5.98
C LEU A 128 -0.17 10.39 5.76
N ASN A 129 0.38 9.24 5.39
CA ASN A 129 -0.40 8.03 5.15
C ASN A 129 -1.06 7.53 6.44
N ALA A 130 -0.36 7.60 7.57
CA ALA A 130 -0.92 7.26 8.88
C ALA A 130 -2.11 8.18 9.22
N LEU A 131 -1.99 9.49 9.04
CA LEU A 131 -3.07 10.45 9.27
C LEU A 131 -4.29 10.20 8.35
N LEU A 132 -4.05 9.99 7.05
CA LEU A 132 -5.13 9.66 6.10
C LEU A 132 -5.78 8.32 6.42
N SER A 133 -5.02 7.35 6.94
CA SER A 133 -5.57 6.07 7.38
C SER A 133 -6.45 6.20 8.64
N ILE A 134 -6.08 7.08 9.56
CA ILE A 134 -6.91 7.41 10.75
C ILE A 134 -8.20 8.10 10.30
N ALA A 135 -8.12 9.03 9.35
CA ALA A 135 -9.32 9.63 8.74
C ALA A 135 -10.21 8.57 8.07
N ALA A 136 -9.63 7.58 7.38
CA ALA A 136 -10.37 6.46 6.80
C ALA A 136 -11.11 5.62 7.86
N ILE A 137 -10.49 5.36 9.01
CA ILE A 137 -11.14 4.67 10.15
C ILE A 137 -12.37 5.48 10.62
N GLY A 138 -12.24 6.81 10.72
CA GLY A 138 -13.37 7.71 11.05
C GLY A 138 -14.50 7.67 10.02
N CYS A 139 -14.16 7.74 8.71
CA CYS A 139 -15.15 7.62 7.63
C CYS A 139 -15.83 6.26 7.63
N THR A 140 -15.06 5.19 7.91
CA THR A 140 -15.58 3.83 8.00
C THR A 140 -16.52 3.65 9.20
N TYR A 141 -16.25 4.31 10.34
CA TYR A 141 -17.22 4.40 11.44
C TYR A 141 -18.52 5.09 10.98
N GLY A 142 -18.42 6.23 10.30
CA GLY A 142 -19.58 6.95 9.76
C GLY A 142 -20.41 6.11 8.80
N LEU A 143 -19.75 5.38 7.90
CA LEU A 143 -20.36 4.44 6.97
C LEU A 143 -21.09 3.31 7.73
N GLY A 144 -20.39 2.63 8.64
CA GLY A 144 -20.97 1.55 9.44
C GLY A 144 -22.13 2.02 10.33
N LYS A 145 -22.02 3.22 10.94
CA LYS A 145 -23.11 3.84 11.71
C LYS A 145 -24.34 4.11 10.84
N THR A 146 -24.15 4.49 9.59
CA THR A 146 -25.24 4.77 8.67
C THR A 146 -26.02 3.49 8.32
N ILE A 147 -25.33 2.35 8.18
CA ILE A 147 -25.88 1.06 7.76
C ILE A 147 -26.38 0.23 8.96
N LEU A 148 -25.58 0.14 10.02
CA LEU A 148 -25.76 -0.80 11.14
C LEU A 148 -26.03 -0.12 12.49
N GLY A 149 -26.04 1.22 12.56
CA GLY A 149 -26.12 1.96 13.82
C GLY A 149 -24.75 2.10 14.53
N HIS A 150 -24.76 2.69 15.72
CA HIS A 150 -23.54 3.09 16.45
C HIS A 150 -22.57 1.92 16.68
N ARG A 151 -23.07 0.81 17.24
CA ARG A 151 -22.24 -0.37 17.53
C ARG A 151 -21.66 -1.01 16.27
N GLY A 152 -22.46 -1.13 15.19
CA GLY A 152 -21.98 -1.61 13.90
C GLY A 152 -20.94 -0.69 13.27
N GLY A 153 -21.06 0.63 13.51
CA GLY A 153 -20.03 1.61 13.13
C GLY A 153 -18.72 1.38 13.88
N LEU A 154 -18.78 1.20 15.20
CA LEU A 154 -17.59 0.86 16.00
C LEU A 154 -16.96 -0.46 15.57
N LEU A 155 -17.78 -1.48 15.29
CA LEU A 155 -17.29 -2.78 14.83
C LEU A 155 -16.54 -2.66 13.50
N LEU A 156 -17.14 -1.99 12.51
CA LEU A 156 -16.51 -1.83 11.20
C LEU A 156 -15.21 -1.01 11.28
N ALA A 157 -15.20 0.05 12.09
CA ALA A 157 -14.01 0.85 12.35
C ALA A 157 -12.91 0.05 13.08
N ALA A 158 -13.27 -0.76 14.08
CA ALA A 158 -12.34 -1.62 14.80
C ALA A 158 -11.70 -2.68 13.88
N LEU A 159 -12.50 -3.30 13.01
CA LEU A 159 -12.01 -4.25 12.01
C LEU A 159 -11.01 -3.59 11.06
N LEU A 160 -11.30 -2.39 10.54
CA LEU A 160 -10.37 -1.67 9.67
C LEU A 160 -9.12 -1.21 10.43
N ALA A 161 -9.28 -0.71 11.65
CA ALA A 161 -8.18 -0.20 12.46
C ALA A 161 -7.14 -1.28 12.80
N THR A 162 -7.59 -2.51 13.06
CA THR A 162 -6.74 -3.63 13.46
C THR A 162 -6.36 -4.55 12.31
N ASN A 163 -6.97 -4.41 11.12
CA ASN A 163 -6.69 -5.26 9.97
C ASN A 163 -5.21 -5.23 9.58
N PRO A 164 -4.51 -6.39 9.50
CA PRO A 164 -3.07 -6.45 9.28
C PRO A 164 -2.64 -5.86 7.93
N PHE A 165 -3.42 -6.13 6.88
CA PHE A 165 -3.13 -5.64 5.53
C PHE A 165 -3.26 -4.12 5.46
N TYR A 166 -4.34 -3.57 6.05
CA TYR A 166 -4.53 -2.12 6.06
C TYR A 166 -3.53 -1.40 6.97
N LEU A 167 -3.19 -1.99 8.12
CA LEU A 167 -2.16 -1.43 9.01
C LEU A 167 -0.82 -1.35 8.28
N PHE A 168 -0.39 -2.41 7.60
CA PHE A 168 0.83 -2.43 6.80
C PHE A 168 0.84 -1.30 5.75
N HIS A 169 -0.22 -1.19 4.95
CA HIS A 169 -0.33 -0.16 3.92
C HIS A 169 -0.52 1.27 4.47
N SER A 170 -1.01 1.42 5.70
CA SER A 170 -1.09 2.71 6.39
C SER A 170 0.28 3.28 6.75
N LEU A 171 1.28 2.40 6.87
CA LEU A 171 2.67 2.73 7.23
C LEU A 171 3.62 2.67 6.02
N ASN A 172 3.10 2.67 4.82
CA ASN A 172 3.87 2.72 3.57
C ASN A 172 3.62 4.02 2.83
N VAL A 173 4.68 4.59 2.24
CA VAL A 173 4.58 5.80 1.41
C VAL A 173 4.06 5.44 0.02
N ARG A 174 2.81 4.95 -0.03
CA ARG A 174 2.10 4.56 -1.26
C ARG A 174 0.61 4.94 -1.18
N MET A 175 -0.05 4.98 -2.30
CA MET A 175 -1.43 5.46 -2.48
C MET A 175 -2.53 4.59 -1.84
N TYR A 176 -2.19 3.44 -1.26
CA TYR A 176 -3.18 2.45 -0.81
C TYR A 176 -4.01 2.91 0.39
N ALA A 177 -3.40 3.54 1.40
CA ALA A 177 -4.14 4.07 2.55
C ALA A 177 -5.06 5.24 2.18
N PRO A 178 -4.62 6.25 1.40
CA PRO A 178 -5.50 7.29 0.87
C PRO A 178 -6.66 6.73 0.04
N LEU A 179 -6.44 5.69 -0.75
CA LEU A 179 -7.49 5.07 -1.56
C LEU A 179 -8.64 4.54 -0.70
N VAL A 180 -8.33 3.86 0.42
CA VAL A 180 -9.36 3.37 1.36
C VAL A 180 -10.16 4.52 1.99
N LEU A 181 -9.52 5.68 2.24
CA LEU A 181 -10.22 6.88 2.68
C LEU A 181 -11.27 7.32 1.65
N TRP A 182 -10.87 7.45 0.38
CA TRP A 182 -11.77 7.92 -0.68
C TRP A 182 -12.92 6.94 -0.93
N ILE A 183 -12.66 5.64 -0.84
CA ILE A 183 -13.67 4.58 -0.92
C ILE A 183 -14.69 4.71 0.21
N SER A 184 -14.23 4.79 1.44
CA SER A 184 -15.09 4.88 2.62
C SER A 184 -15.90 6.17 2.63
N LEU A 185 -15.27 7.31 2.27
CA LEU A 185 -15.89 8.63 2.26
C LEU A 185 -16.94 8.75 1.15
N SER A 186 -16.63 8.32 -0.08
CA SER A 186 -17.57 8.39 -1.20
C SER A 186 -18.80 7.52 -0.98
N THR A 187 -18.60 6.31 -0.43
CA THR A 187 -19.70 5.41 -0.08
C THR A 187 -20.57 6.01 1.03
N TRP A 188 -19.94 6.53 2.08
CA TRP A 188 -20.64 7.18 3.18
C TRP A 188 -21.42 8.41 2.71
N ALA A 189 -20.80 9.27 1.89
CA ALA A 189 -21.45 10.46 1.34
C ALA A 189 -22.67 10.09 0.49
N LEU A 190 -22.54 9.12 -0.42
CA LEU A 190 -23.66 8.65 -1.25
C LEU A 190 -24.81 8.13 -0.38
N LEU A 191 -24.53 7.26 0.61
CA LEU A 191 -25.58 6.69 1.45
C LEU A 191 -26.25 7.72 2.35
N GLN A 192 -25.52 8.70 2.87
CA GLN A 192 -26.09 9.80 3.65
C GLN A 192 -27.05 10.64 2.79
N ARG A 193 -26.62 10.97 1.57
CA ARG A 193 -27.43 11.70 0.62
C ARG A 193 -28.75 10.97 0.32
N ILE A 194 -28.67 9.68 -0.02
CA ILE A 194 -29.85 8.84 -0.29
C ILE A 194 -30.76 8.80 0.95
N LYS A 195 -30.20 8.60 2.14
CA LYS A 195 -30.98 8.55 3.38
C LYS A 195 -31.73 9.86 3.68
N ILE A 196 -31.09 11.02 3.47
CA ILE A 196 -31.73 12.33 3.64
C ILE A 196 -32.88 12.49 2.67
N GLN A 197 -32.70 12.12 1.40
CA GLN A 197 -33.74 12.22 0.36
C GLN A 197 -34.94 11.30 0.63
N ILE A 198 -34.71 10.08 1.13
CA ILE A 198 -35.78 9.14 1.50
C ILE A 198 -36.56 9.70 2.69
N ASN A 199 -35.90 10.25 3.71
CA ASN A 199 -36.54 10.81 4.88
C ASN A 199 -37.37 12.05 4.57
N GLN A 200 -36.91 12.95 3.69
CA GLN A 200 -37.66 14.11 3.21
C GLN A 200 -38.97 13.73 2.52
N LYS A 201 -38.97 12.64 1.73
CA LYS A 201 -40.18 12.14 1.06
C LYS A 201 -41.20 11.56 2.07
N SER A 202 -40.75 11.04 3.22
CA SER A 202 -41.62 10.44 4.25
C SER A 202 -42.25 11.46 5.18
N GLN A 203 -41.68 12.66 5.26
CA GLN A 203 -42.22 13.77 6.07
C GLN A 203 -43.06 14.67 5.19
N ASN A 204 -44.39 14.39 5.09
CA ASN A 204 -45.41 15.27 4.46
C ASN A 204 -45.64 16.58 5.27
N SER A 205 -44.73 16.98 6.16
CA SER A 205 -44.86 18.18 6.98
C SER A 205 -44.23 19.38 6.27
N GLY A 206 -44.98 20.43 6.10
CA GLY A 206 -44.65 21.68 5.39
C GLY A 206 -43.52 22.54 5.98
N MET A 207 -42.53 21.93 6.65
CA MET A 207 -41.31 22.62 7.04
C MET A 207 -40.32 22.63 5.84
N PRO A 208 -39.74 23.80 5.49
CA PRO A 208 -38.77 23.90 4.44
C PRO A 208 -37.55 23.02 4.82
N ALA A 209 -37.33 21.97 4.01
CA ALA A 209 -36.16 21.13 4.16
C ALA A 209 -34.90 22.00 3.99
N THR A 210 -34.05 22.08 5.00
CA THR A 210 -32.76 22.76 4.87
C THR A 210 -31.94 22.06 3.79
N LYS A 211 -31.62 22.78 2.70
CA LYS A 211 -30.83 22.24 1.56
C LYS A 211 -29.36 22.01 1.93
N PHE A 212 -28.89 22.63 3.01
CA PHE A 212 -27.50 22.61 3.45
C PHE A 212 -26.92 21.18 3.68
N PRO A 213 -27.62 20.25 4.36
CA PRO A 213 -27.05 18.94 4.58
C PRO A 213 -26.87 18.12 3.28
N ILE A 214 -27.72 18.30 2.27
CA ILE A 214 -27.60 17.60 0.98
C ILE A 214 -26.40 18.13 0.22
N PHE A 215 -26.27 19.45 0.11
CA PHE A 215 -25.18 20.12 -0.59
C PHE A 215 -23.79 19.73 -0.02
N PHE A 216 -23.68 19.65 1.30
CA PHE A 216 -22.44 19.18 1.96
C PHE A 216 -22.05 17.76 1.49
N TRP A 217 -23.00 16.85 1.46
CA TRP A 217 -22.75 15.47 1.00
C TRP A 217 -22.49 15.38 -0.51
N ASP A 218 -23.08 16.28 -1.31
CA ASP A 218 -22.76 16.39 -2.73
C ASP A 218 -21.30 16.79 -2.95
N ILE A 219 -20.82 17.81 -2.23
CA ILE A 219 -19.41 18.23 -2.31
C ILE A 219 -18.48 17.11 -1.87
N LEU A 220 -18.77 16.43 -0.75
CA LEU A 220 -17.95 15.32 -0.29
C LEU A 220 -17.91 14.16 -1.27
N LEU A 221 -19.04 13.84 -1.90
CA LEU A 221 -19.10 12.79 -2.92
C LEU A 221 -18.26 13.17 -4.13
N ILE A 222 -18.45 14.36 -4.68
CA ILE A 222 -17.67 14.86 -5.83
C ILE A 222 -16.17 14.88 -5.51
N ALA A 223 -15.80 15.47 -4.38
CA ALA A 223 -14.40 15.59 -3.97
C ALA A 223 -13.74 14.21 -3.76
N SER A 224 -14.44 13.26 -3.10
CA SER A 224 -13.91 11.93 -2.86
C SER A 224 -13.81 11.08 -4.13
N VAL A 225 -14.73 11.26 -5.09
CA VAL A 225 -14.65 10.61 -6.41
C VAL A 225 -13.48 11.14 -7.21
N THR A 226 -13.32 12.47 -7.27
CA THR A 226 -12.17 13.11 -7.92
C THR A 226 -10.85 12.64 -7.30
N ALA A 227 -10.76 12.69 -5.96
CA ALA A 227 -9.58 12.27 -5.24
C ALA A 227 -9.27 10.77 -5.42
N GLY A 228 -10.30 9.93 -5.47
CA GLY A 228 -10.15 8.49 -5.72
C GLY A 228 -9.53 8.20 -7.09
N ILE A 229 -10.05 8.81 -8.16
CA ILE A 229 -9.52 8.66 -9.53
C ILE A 229 -8.08 9.20 -9.60
N LEU A 230 -7.83 10.37 -9.03
CA LEU A 230 -6.50 11.01 -9.04
C LEU A 230 -5.51 10.34 -8.06
N THR A 231 -5.95 9.37 -7.27
CA THR A 231 -5.10 8.52 -6.41
C THR A 231 -4.81 7.17 -7.07
N PHE A 232 -5.80 6.54 -7.74
CA PHE A 232 -5.65 5.19 -8.27
C PHE A 232 -6.65 4.92 -9.42
N TYR A 233 -6.17 4.53 -10.59
CA TYR A 233 -7.03 4.35 -11.77
C TYR A 233 -8.09 3.25 -11.62
N LEU A 234 -7.77 2.17 -10.90
CA LEU A 234 -8.74 1.08 -10.68
C LEU A 234 -9.92 1.50 -9.76
N TYR A 235 -9.90 2.72 -9.21
CA TYR A 235 -11.05 3.30 -8.52
C TYR A 235 -12.29 3.42 -9.43
N ILE A 236 -12.15 3.30 -10.75
CA ILE A 236 -13.27 3.24 -11.70
C ILE A 236 -14.24 2.10 -11.38
N TYR A 237 -13.75 0.94 -10.92
CA TYR A 237 -14.61 -0.17 -10.51
C TYR A 237 -15.48 0.21 -9.30
N TRP A 238 -14.95 1.05 -8.42
CA TRP A 238 -15.71 1.57 -7.29
C TRP A 238 -16.78 2.56 -7.72
N ILE A 239 -16.49 3.45 -8.66
CA ILE A 239 -17.48 4.39 -9.22
C ILE A 239 -18.64 3.64 -9.88
N ILE A 240 -18.35 2.60 -10.65
CA ILE A 240 -19.38 1.75 -11.25
C ILE A 240 -20.23 1.09 -10.16
N THR A 241 -19.58 0.61 -9.11
CA THR A 241 -20.28 0.03 -7.95
C THR A 241 -21.20 1.05 -7.27
N LEU A 242 -20.74 2.28 -7.04
CA LEU A 242 -21.55 3.37 -6.47
C LEU A 242 -22.73 3.74 -7.38
N ALA A 243 -22.53 3.79 -8.69
CA ALA A 243 -23.60 4.06 -9.65
C ALA A 243 -24.69 2.98 -9.61
N ILE A 244 -24.29 1.70 -9.55
CA ILE A 244 -25.23 0.58 -9.43
C ILE A 244 -26.00 0.65 -8.10
N ILE A 245 -25.31 0.98 -6.99
CA ILE A 245 -25.93 1.17 -5.68
C ILE A 245 -26.94 2.34 -5.72
N ALA A 246 -26.59 3.45 -6.36
CA ALA A 246 -27.49 4.60 -6.51
C ALA A 246 -28.78 4.22 -7.28
N ILE A 247 -28.65 3.49 -8.39
CA ILE A 247 -29.78 2.98 -9.15
C ILE A 247 -30.62 2.01 -8.32
N TYR A 248 -29.95 1.13 -7.57
CA TYR A 248 -30.63 0.11 -6.75
C TYR A 248 -31.44 0.72 -5.59
N LEU A 249 -30.86 1.70 -4.89
CA LEU A 249 -31.46 2.30 -3.68
C LEU A 249 -32.40 3.46 -3.97
N ASP A 250 -32.16 4.24 -5.04
CA ASP A 250 -32.97 5.44 -5.39
C ASP A 250 -33.25 5.51 -6.89
N ARG A 251 -34.08 4.59 -7.39
CA ARG A 251 -34.48 4.49 -8.82
C ARG A 251 -35.11 5.77 -9.37
N CYS A 252 -35.77 6.56 -8.53
CA CYS A 252 -36.44 7.78 -8.99
C CYS A 252 -35.48 8.94 -9.23
N ARG A 253 -34.39 9.00 -8.47
CA ARG A 253 -33.43 10.13 -8.49
C ARG A 253 -32.00 9.69 -8.81
N TRP A 254 -31.81 8.49 -9.34
CA TRP A 254 -30.48 7.95 -9.69
C TRP A 254 -29.66 8.92 -10.53
N TRP A 255 -30.30 9.69 -11.43
CA TRP A 255 -29.64 10.66 -12.29
C TRP A 255 -28.95 11.80 -11.51
N GLN A 256 -29.50 12.21 -10.35
CA GLN A 256 -28.86 13.22 -9.49
C GLN A 256 -27.57 12.68 -8.85
N HIS A 257 -27.56 11.41 -8.48
CA HIS A 257 -26.35 10.73 -7.97
C HIS A 257 -25.34 10.55 -9.11
N ALA A 258 -25.82 10.16 -10.29
CA ALA A 258 -24.99 10.01 -11.49
C ALA A 258 -24.33 11.34 -11.90
N LEU A 259 -25.03 12.48 -11.78
CA LEU A 259 -24.46 13.80 -12.02
C LEU A 259 -23.30 14.12 -11.05
N ASN A 260 -23.43 13.79 -9.76
CA ASN A 260 -22.35 14.00 -8.81
C ASN A 260 -21.13 13.11 -9.09
N LEU A 261 -21.37 11.83 -9.43
CA LEU A 261 -20.29 10.93 -9.84
C LEU A 261 -19.62 11.44 -11.13
N ALA A 262 -20.42 11.87 -12.12
CA ALA A 262 -19.91 12.45 -13.36
C ALA A 262 -19.13 13.75 -13.13
N ALA A 263 -19.58 14.63 -12.22
CA ALA A 263 -18.86 15.83 -11.84
C ALA A 263 -17.48 15.50 -11.24
N GLY A 264 -17.40 14.47 -10.38
CA GLY A 264 -16.12 14.00 -9.83
C GLY A 264 -15.18 13.45 -10.91
N ILE A 265 -15.71 12.72 -11.89
CA ILE A 265 -14.95 12.26 -13.06
C ILE A 265 -14.48 13.45 -13.89
N LEU A 266 -15.37 14.41 -14.17
CA LEU A 266 -15.09 15.59 -15.01
C LEU A 266 -13.93 16.44 -14.44
N LEU A 267 -13.87 16.61 -13.13
CA LEU A 267 -12.76 17.31 -12.47
C LEU A 267 -11.42 16.58 -12.63
N SER A 268 -11.42 15.29 -12.92
CA SER A 268 -10.20 14.51 -13.18
C SER A 268 -9.76 14.52 -14.65
N VAL A 269 -10.63 15.00 -15.57
CA VAL A 269 -10.41 14.95 -17.03
C VAL A 269 -9.12 15.67 -17.47
N PRO A 270 -8.71 16.83 -16.92
CA PRO A 270 -7.47 17.49 -17.32
C PRO A 270 -6.25 16.56 -17.16
N TRP A 271 -6.16 15.83 -16.04
CA TRP A 271 -5.11 14.85 -15.85
C TRP A 271 -5.26 13.64 -16.78
N ILE A 272 -6.47 13.13 -16.94
CA ILE A 272 -6.74 11.95 -17.78
C ILE A 272 -6.31 12.21 -19.23
N LEU A 273 -6.63 13.35 -19.79
CA LEU A 273 -6.31 13.69 -21.17
C LEU A 273 -4.80 13.90 -21.39
N TRP A 274 -4.11 14.49 -20.40
CA TRP A 274 -2.69 14.79 -20.52
C TRP A 274 -1.82 13.67 -19.92
N GLY A 275 -1.95 13.37 -18.63
CA GLY A 275 -1.04 12.50 -17.90
C GLY A 275 -1.31 11.02 -18.16
N THR A 276 -2.57 10.59 -18.02
CA THR A 276 -2.94 9.16 -18.19
C THR A 276 -2.63 8.66 -19.58
N ARG A 277 -2.89 9.47 -20.62
CA ARG A 277 -2.56 9.10 -22.00
C ARG A 277 -1.07 8.82 -22.19
N GLN A 278 -0.19 9.62 -21.57
CA GLN A 278 1.25 9.42 -21.63
C GLN A 278 1.69 8.21 -20.79
N GLN A 279 1.15 8.05 -19.59
CA GLN A 279 1.42 6.90 -18.74
C GLN A 279 1.04 5.57 -19.43
N LEU A 280 -0.09 5.51 -20.12
CA LEU A 280 -0.52 4.34 -20.89
C LEU A 280 0.43 4.00 -22.05
N ARG A 281 1.04 5.01 -22.70
CA ARG A 281 2.04 4.78 -23.75
C ARG A 281 3.34 4.21 -23.19
N ASN A 282 3.71 4.60 -21.97
CA ASN A 282 4.96 4.21 -21.31
C ASN A 282 4.76 2.98 -20.39
N ALA A 283 3.54 2.45 -20.27
CA ALA A 283 3.24 1.34 -19.38
C ALA A 283 3.68 0.00 -19.96
N ASP A 284 4.38 -0.78 -19.15
CA ASP A 284 4.68 -2.18 -19.46
C ASP A 284 3.45 -3.05 -19.09
N PHE A 285 2.56 -3.24 -20.06
CA PHE A 285 1.42 -4.12 -19.91
C PHE A 285 1.75 -5.60 -20.09
N GLN A 286 2.93 -5.94 -20.61
CA GLN A 286 3.31 -7.33 -20.85
C GLN A 286 3.48 -8.11 -19.55
N ARG A 287 3.89 -7.44 -18.48
CA ARG A 287 4.00 -8.03 -17.14
C ARG A 287 2.70 -8.58 -16.56
N PHE A 288 1.55 -8.19 -17.12
CA PHE A 288 0.23 -8.67 -16.71
C PHE A 288 -0.35 -9.72 -17.68
N ASN A 289 0.44 -10.23 -18.63
CA ASN A 289 -0.06 -11.18 -19.62
C ASN A 289 -0.39 -12.53 -18.99
N ALA A 290 -1.48 -13.11 -19.49
CA ALA A 290 -1.97 -14.40 -19.10
C ALA A 290 -1.03 -15.55 -19.56
N PRO A 291 -0.92 -16.63 -18.79
CA PRO A 291 -0.31 -17.87 -19.26
C PRO A 291 -1.08 -18.42 -20.46
N ALA A 292 -0.40 -19.20 -21.27
CA ALA A 292 -1.04 -19.88 -22.40
C ALA A 292 -2.04 -20.95 -21.91
N GLY A 293 -3.19 -21.02 -22.57
CA GLY A 293 -4.22 -22.04 -22.31
C GLY A 293 -5.34 -21.62 -21.35
N LEU A 294 -6.57 -22.00 -21.68
CA LEU A 294 -7.78 -21.62 -20.93
C LEU A 294 -7.77 -22.15 -19.49
N ILE A 295 -7.41 -23.42 -19.31
CA ILE A 295 -7.41 -24.06 -17.98
C ILE A 295 -6.39 -23.37 -17.06
N ALA A 296 -5.17 -23.09 -17.58
CA ALA A 296 -4.13 -22.40 -16.82
C ALA A 296 -4.60 -21.00 -16.39
N ARG A 297 -5.32 -20.26 -17.25
CA ARG A 297 -5.90 -18.96 -16.93
C ARG A 297 -6.93 -19.04 -15.81
N ILE A 298 -7.86 -20.00 -15.89
CA ILE A 298 -8.89 -20.19 -14.85
C ILE A 298 -8.24 -20.51 -13.50
N ILE A 299 -7.27 -21.43 -13.48
CA ILE A 299 -6.54 -21.79 -12.26
C ILE A 299 -5.82 -20.57 -11.70
N GLN A 300 -5.14 -19.79 -12.54
CA GLN A 300 -4.41 -18.59 -12.09
C GLN A 300 -5.36 -17.55 -11.52
N HIS A 301 -6.47 -17.22 -12.18
CA HIS A 301 -7.46 -16.28 -11.64
C HIS A 301 -8.03 -16.75 -10.29
N PHE A 302 -8.30 -18.05 -10.15
CA PHE A 302 -8.75 -18.61 -8.88
C PHE A 302 -7.69 -18.44 -7.78
N GLN A 303 -6.43 -18.75 -8.07
CA GLN A 303 -5.31 -18.58 -7.15
C GLN A 303 -5.13 -17.10 -6.76
N ASP A 304 -5.22 -16.19 -7.73
CA ASP A 304 -5.08 -14.75 -7.52
C ASP A 304 -6.18 -14.20 -6.62
N VAL A 305 -7.44 -14.60 -6.85
CA VAL A 305 -8.57 -14.22 -5.98
C VAL A 305 -8.39 -14.80 -4.57
N ALA A 306 -8.05 -16.08 -4.47
CA ALA A 306 -7.82 -16.74 -3.18
C ALA A 306 -6.69 -16.03 -2.40
N GLN A 307 -5.53 -15.85 -3.02
CA GLN A 307 -4.40 -15.15 -2.42
C GLN A 307 -4.76 -13.72 -2.01
N THR A 308 -5.46 -12.97 -2.86
CA THR A 308 -5.89 -11.60 -2.58
C THR A 308 -6.78 -11.54 -1.35
N LEU A 309 -7.82 -12.38 -1.27
CA LEU A 309 -8.73 -12.40 -0.12
C LEU A 309 -8.03 -12.91 1.15
N GLY A 310 -7.16 -13.91 1.05
CA GLY A 310 -6.34 -14.39 2.16
C GLY A 310 -5.42 -13.30 2.70
N THR A 311 -4.79 -12.54 1.82
CA THR A 311 -3.92 -11.40 2.18
C THR A 311 -4.70 -10.28 2.85
N HIS A 312 -5.83 -9.87 2.27
CA HIS A 312 -6.65 -8.77 2.78
C HIS A 312 -7.27 -9.05 4.14
N LEU A 313 -7.77 -10.27 4.35
CA LEU A 313 -8.59 -10.59 5.53
C LEU A 313 -7.84 -11.32 6.63
N LEU A 314 -6.63 -11.81 6.37
CA LEU A 314 -5.91 -12.60 7.37
C LEU A 314 -4.40 -12.32 7.40
N LEU A 315 -3.69 -12.53 6.29
CA LEU A 315 -2.24 -12.62 6.29
C LEU A 315 -1.53 -11.26 6.42
N GLY A 316 -2.12 -10.19 5.83
CA GLY A 316 -1.41 -8.93 5.72
C GLY A 316 -0.08 -9.09 4.97
N ASP A 317 0.99 -8.46 5.46
CA ASP A 317 2.32 -8.53 4.84
C ASP A 317 3.04 -9.88 5.06
N TRP A 318 2.56 -10.74 5.97
CA TRP A 318 3.09 -12.09 6.12
C TRP A 318 3.02 -12.92 4.83
N VAL A 319 2.13 -12.54 3.91
CA VAL A 319 2.04 -13.17 2.58
C VAL A 319 3.39 -13.20 1.87
N THR A 320 4.25 -12.22 2.07
CA THR A 320 5.57 -12.15 1.42
C THR A 320 6.55 -13.22 1.90
N SER A 321 6.37 -13.73 3.12
CA SER A 321 7.24 -14.73 3.74
C SER A 321 6.73 -16.18 3.60
N LEU A 322 5.52 -16.36 3.07
CA LEU A 322 4.93 -17.69 2.93
C LEU A 322 5.25 -18.31 1.57
N PRO A 323 5.43 -19.64 1.50
CA PRO A 323 5.49 -20.36 0.23
C PRO A 323 4.22 -20.14 -0.61
N PRO A 324 4.31 -20.14 -1.95
CA PRO A 324 3.16 -19.88 -2.84
C PRO A 324 1.96 -20.78 -2.56
N ALA A 325 2.18 -22.09 -2.35
CA ALA A 325 1.10 -23.03 -2.05
C ALA A 325 0.37 -22.67 -0.74
N SER A 326 1.10 -22.29 0.30
CA SER A 326 0.51 -21.90 1.59
C SER A 326 -0.36 -20.65 1.48
N ARG A 327 0.04 -19.68 0.65
CA ARG A 327 -0.75 -18.46 0.37
C ARG A 327 -2.11 -18.82 -0.22
N VAL A 328 -2.13 -19.73 -1.20
CA VAL A 328 -3.35 -20.17 -1.88
C VAL A 328 -4.23 -20.98 -0.92
N ILE A 329 -3.67 -21.91 -0.13
CA ILE A 329 -4.42 -22.72 0.84
C ILE A 329 -5.13 -21.82 1.86
N VAL A 330 -4.41 -20.86 2.44
CA VAL A 330 -5.02 -19.88 3.37
C VAL A 330 -6.10 -19.07 2.68
N GLY A 331 -5.85 -18.63 1.44
CA GLY A 331 -6.83 -17.91 0.65
C GLY A 331 -8.11 -18.70 0.40
N VAL A 332 -8.00 -19.97 0.03
CA VAL A 332 -9.15 -20.87 -0.16
C VAL A 332 -9.92 -21.03 1.16
N GLY A 333 -9.23 -21.18 2.30
CA GLY A 333 -9.87 -21.19 3.61
C GLY A 333 -10.68 -19.93 3.90
N VAL A 334 -10.10 -18.74 3.61
CA VAL A 334 -10.79 -17.45 3.75
C VAL A 334 -12.00 -17.36 2.81
N MET A 335 -11.87 -17.80 1.56
CA MET A 335 -12.99 -17.86 0.62
C MET A 335 -14.13 -18.77 1.14
N GLY A 336 -13.79 -19.91 1.71
CA GLY A 336 -14.77 -20.82 2.34
C GLY A 336 -15.51 -20.16 3.51
N VAL A 337 -14.80 -19.43 4.36
CA VAL A 337 -15.41 -18.65 5.47
C VAL A 337 -16.34 -17.58 4.91
N LEU A 338 -15.90 -16.80 3.90
CA LEU A 338 -16.75 -15.78 3.27
C LEU A 338 -17.99 -16.38 2.60
N ALA A 339 -17.86 -17.53 1.93
CA ALA A 339 -19.00 -18.25 1.36
C ALA A 339 -20.00 -18.67 2.46
N GLY A 340 -19.51 -19.19 3.58
CA GLY A 340 -20.34 -19.51 4.76
C GLY A 340 -21.05 -18.28 5.33
N VAL A 341 -20.36 -17.15 5.43
CA VAL A 341 -20.93 -15.84 5.82
C VAL A 341 -22.06 -15.43 4.87
N ILE A 342 -21.80 -15.48 3.57
CA ILE A 342 -22.79 -15.12 2.53
C ILE A 342 -24.03 -16.02 2.62
N VAL A 343 -23.85 -17.34 2.71
CA VAL A 343 -24.97 -18.30 2.83
C VAL A 343 -25.76 -18.05 4.12
N SER A 344 -25.09 -17.80 5.23
CA SER A 344 -25.74 -17.49 6.51
C SER A 344 -26.59 -16.21 6.42
N LEU A 345 -26.04 -15.14 5.82
CA LEU A 345 -26.76 -13.88 5.59
C LEU A 345 -27.91 -14.03 4.61
N TRP A 346 -27.72 -14.79 3.53
CA TRP A 346 -28.77 -15.05 2.55
C TRP A 346 -29.97 -15.75 3.15
N ARG A 347 -29.74 -16.77 4.01
CA ARG A 347 -30.82 -17.47 4.73
C ARG A 347 -31.64 -16.55 5.61
N GLN A 348 -31.00 -15.54 6.22
CA GLN A 348 -31.68 -14.57 7.10
C GLN A 348 -32.39 -13.47 6.31
N ALA A 349 -31.83 -13.02 5.18
CA ALA A 349 -32.39 -11.93 4.37
C ALA A 349 -33.79 -12.24 3.79
N ARG A 350 -34.18 -13.53 3.69
CA ARG A 350 -35.51 -13.93 3.19
C ARG A 350 -36.67 -13.39 4.03
N GLY A 351 -36.42 -12.89 5.25
CA GLY A 351 -37.42 -12.29 6.15
C GLY A 351 -37.33 -10.76 6.29
N GLU A 352 -36.33 -10.10 5.69
CA GLU A 352 -36.12 -8.66 5.90
C GLU A 352 -37.04 -7.79 5.05
N ARG A 353 -37.88 -6.98 5.74
CA ARG A 353 -38.66 -5.89 5.16
C ARG A 353 -38.10 -4.55 5.67
N GLY A 354 -36.90 -4.13 5.19
CA GLY A 354 -36.24 -2.89 5.61
C GLY A 354 -36.19 -1.85 4.48
N ARG A 355 -36.10 -0.55 4.82
CA ARG A 355 -35.97 0.56 3.85
C ARG A 355 -34.65 0.49 3.04
N ILE A 356 -33.57 -0.01 3.64
CA ILE A 356 -32.28 -0.26 2.98
C ILE A 356 -31.97 -1.75 3.15
N PRO A 357 -31.83 -2.51 2.07
CA PRO A 357 -31.53 -3.93 2.14
C PRO A 357 -30.04 -4.13 2.48
N ILE A 358 -29.74 -4.19 3.78
CA ILE A 358 -28.38 -4.15 4.33
C ILE A 358 -27.52 -5.29 3.80
N VAL A 359 -28.08 -6.50 3.69
CA VAL A 359 -27.37 -7.69 3.19
C VAL A 359 -26.99 -7.50 1.73
N GLN A 360 -27.95 -7.08 0.89
CA GLN A 360 -27.71 -6.84 -0.54
C GLN A 360 -26.70 -5.73 -0.76
N LEU A 361 -26.78 -4.64 0.02
CA LEU A 361 -25.82 -3.55 -0.03
C LEU A 361 -24.41 -4.02 0.33
N SER A 362 -24.26 -4.83 1.39
CA SER A 362 -22.95 -5.36 1.78
C SER A 362 -22.38 -6.33 0.73
N LEU A 363 -23.22 -7.14 0.08
CA LEU A 363 -22.82 -8.00 -1.03
C LEU A 363 -22.39 -7.18 -2.26
N LEU A 364 -23.15 -6.14 -2.62
CA LEU A 364 -22.76 -5.26 -3.72
C LEU A 364 -21.41 -4.57 -3.46
N LEU A 365 -21.19 -4.04 -2.26
CA LEU A 365 -19.95 -3.36 -1.92
C LEU A 365 -18.74 -4.32 -1.81
N SER A 366 -18.94 -5.59 -1.51
CA SER A 366 -17.85 -6.57 -1.38
C SER A 366 -17.55 -7.34 -2.67
N LEU A 367 -18.58 -7.83 -3.35
CA LEU A 367 -18.42 -8.74 -4.49
C LEU A 367 -18.37 -8.02 -5.83
N LEU A 368 -19.23 -7.00 -6.04
CA LEU A 368 -19.36 -6.37 -7.35
C LEU A 368 -18.06 -5.77 -7.86
N PRO A 369 -17.28 -4.99 -7.06
CA PRO A 369 -16.03 -4.46 -7.55
C PRO A 369 -15.03 -5.58 -7.89
N LEU A 370 -14.93 -6.65 -7.09
CA LEU A 370 -14.07 -7.80 -7.38
C LEU A 370 -14.47 -8.50 -8.69
N LEU A 371 -15.77 -8.71 -8.88
CA LEU A 371 -16.31 -9.35 -10.10
C LEU A 371 -16.06 -8.48 -11.35
N LEU A 372 -16.17 -7.15 -11.23
CA LEU A 372 -15.85 -6.23 -12.32
C LEU A 372 -14.38 -6.33 -12.73
N ALA A 373 -13.47 -6.32 -11.76
CA ALA A 373 -12.04 -6.46 -12.05
C ALA A 373 -11.72 -7.82 -12.68
N LEU A 374 -12.26 -8.89 -12.12
CA LEU A 374 -12.07 -10.23 -12.66
C LEU A 374 -12.65 -10.36 -14.09
N ALA A 375 -13.80 -9.77 -14.36
CA ALA A 375 -14.39 -9.76 -15.69
C ALA A 375 -13.49 -9.02 -16.70
N VAL A 376 -12.93 -7.87 -16.30
CA VAL A 376 -11.99 -7.13 -17.15
C VAL A 376 -10.70 -7.93 -17.37
N ASP A 377 -10.15 -8.55 -16.35
CA ASP A 377 -8.96 -9.42 -16.47
C ASP A 377 -9.22 -10.57 -17.46
N ILE A 378 -10.36 -11.25 -17.34
CA ILE A 378 -10.73 -12.36 -18.25
C ILE A 378 -10.88 -11.87 -19.69
N VAL A 379 -11.59 -10.74 -19.89
CA VAL A 379 -11.85 -10.20 -21.25
C VAL A 379 -10.56 -9.69 -21.89
N THR A 380 -9.70 -9.03 -21.12
CA THR A 380 -8.45 -8.45 -21.63
C THR A 380 -7.27 -9.44 -21.64
N GLY A 381 -7.42 -10.63 -21.06
CA GLY A 381 -6.35 -11.61 -20.91
C GLY A 381 -5.24 -11.13 -19.98
N LYS A 382 -5.56 -10.33 -18.97
CA LYS A 382 -4.60 -9.77 -18.00
C LYS A 382 -4.79 -10.38 -16.62
N PHE A 383 -3.79 -10.20 -15.74
CA PHE A 383 -3.77 -10.64 -14.34
C PHE A 383 -3.46 -9.45 -13.43
N THR A 384 -4.46 -8.58 -13.20
CA THR A 384 -4.30 -7.42 -12.32
C THR A 384 -4.77 -7.72 -10.90
N VAL A 385 -5.69 -8.69 -10.71
CA VAL A 385 -6.27 -9.04 -9.41
C VAL A 385 -5.21 -9.54 -8.41
N GLY A 386 -4.33 -10.44 -8.82
CA GLY A 386 -3.27 -11.00 -7.97
C GLY A 386 -2.02 -10.14 -7.86
N PHE A 387 -1.92 -9.05 -8.62
CA PHE A 387 -0.70 -8.26 -8.69
C PHE A 387 -0.28 -7.71 -7.32
N GLY A 388 1.01 -7.91 -7.01
CA GLY A 388 1.60 -7.46 -5.77
C GLY A 388 0.91 -8.04 -4.53
N TRP A 389 0.62 -9.33 -4.56
CA TRP A 389 -0.10 -10.07 -3.51
C TRP A 389 -1.46 -9.47 -3.18
N GLY A 390 -2.16 -8.93 -4.18
CA GLY A 390 -3.49 -8.35 -4.05
C GLY A 390 -3.51 -6.88 -3.63
N ARG A 391 -2.35 -6.20 -3.51
CA ARG A 391 -2.34 -4.76 -3.15
C ARG A 391 -3.06 -3.89 -4.18
N SER A 392 -3.07 -4.29 -5.45
CA SER A 392 -3.85 -3.63 -6.51
C SER A 392 -5.35 -3.61 -6.23
N MET A 393 -5.83 -4.53 -5.40
CA MET A 393 -7.25 -4.76 -5.07
C MET A 393 -7.66 -4.26 -3.67
N ILE A 394 -6.83 -3.44 -3.00
CA ILE A 394 -7.11 -2.97 -1.62
C ILE A 394 -8.51 -2.33 -1.48
N TRP A 395 -9.05 -1.80 -2.56
CA TRP A 395 -10.38 -1.21 -2.62
C TRP A 395 -11.53 -2.21 -2.38
N VAL A 396 -11.29 -3.52 -2.45
CA VAL A 396 -12.27 -4.57 -2.06
C VAL A 396 -12.36 -4.72 -0.53
N LEU A 397 -11.30 -4.38 0.21
CA LEU A 397 -11.20 -4.60 1.65
C LEU A 397 -12.34 -3.96 2.46
N PRO A 398 -12.72 -2.67 2.28
CA PRO A 398 -13.81 -2.06 3.06
C PRO A 398 -15.14 -2.79 2.90
N GLY A 399 -15.44 -3.25 1.69
CA GLY A 399 -16.64 -4.03 1.40
C GLY A 399 -16.63 -5.39 2.10
N CYS A 400 -15.52 -6.11 2.07
CA CYS A 400 -15.37 -7.40 2.76
C CYS A 400 -15.49 -7.25 4.29
N LEU A 401 -14.88 -6.20 4.87
CA LEU A 401 -15.01 -5.92 6.31
C LEU A 401 -16.45 -5.53 6.67
N LEU A 402 -17.16 -4.80 5.81
CA LEU A 402 -18.58 -4.51 5.99
C LEU A 402 -19.42 -5.79 5.98
N LEU A 403 -19.16 -6.71 5.06
CA LEU A 403 -19.85 -8.01 4.99
C LEU A 403 -19.66 -8.80 6.30
N LEU A 404 -18.43 -8.85 6.82
CA LEU A 404 -18.13 -9.46 8.12
C LEU A 404 -18.87 -8.75 9.28
N ALA A 405 -18.88 -7.42 9.29
CA ALA A 405 -19.57 -6.64 10.32
C ALA A 405 -21.10 -6.88 10.28
N VAL A 406 -21.69 -6.95 9.08
CA VAL A 406 -23.12 -7.27 8.89
C VAL A 406 -23.43 -8.68 9.41
N TRP A 407 -22.56 -9.66 9.11
CA TRP A 407 -22.73 -11.03 9.61
C TRP A 407 -22.65 -11.10 11.13
N VAL A 408 -21.68 -10.44 11.75
CA VAL A 408 -21.53 -10.38 13.21
C VAL A 408 -22.78 -9.76 13.87
N GLU A 409 -23.29 -8.66 13.31
CA GLU A 409 -24.44 -7.97 13.88
C GLU A 409 -25.76 -8.70 13.70
N LYS A 410 -25.94 -9.41 12.58
CA LYS A 410 -27.20 -10.06 12.24
C LYS A 410 -27.21 -11.56 12.50
N ALA A 411 -26.18 -12.28 12.09
CA ALA A 411 -26.15 -13.75 12.08
C ALA A 411 -25.50 -14.38 13.29
N ALA A 412 -24.54 -13.71 13.93
CA ALA A 412 -23.75 -14.33 14.98
C ALA A 412 -24.49 -14.47 16.34
N SER A 413 -25.63 -13.81 16.54
CA SER A 413 -26.46 -13.93 17.75
C SER A 413 -25.64 -14.08 19.06
N ARG A 414 -25.75 -15.23 19.75
CA ARG A 414 -24.99 -15.56 20.98
C ARG A 414 -23.48 -15.59 20.80
N TRP A 415 -22.99 -15.86 19.58
CA TRP A 415 -21.57 -15.92 19.24
C TRP A 415 -20.96 -14.56 18.90
N ARG A 416 -21.75 -13.46 18.92
CA ARG A 416 -21.28 -12.11 18.53
C ARG A 416 -20.03 -11.68 19.30
N LYS A 417 -20.06 -11.73 20.64
CA LYS A 417 -18.92 -11.28 21.46
C LYS A 417 -17.68 -12.15 21.23
N PRO A 418 -17.74 -13.49 21.30
CA PRO A 418 -16.56 -14.31 21.02
C PRO A 418 -16.06 -14.20 19.58
N ALA A 419 -16.92 -14.10 18.58
CA ALA A 419 -16.52 -13.91 17.19
C ALA A 419 -15.73 -12.59 16.99
N VAL A 420 -16.23 -11.49 17.57
CA VAL A 420 -15.52 -10.20 17.53
C VAL A 420 -14.18 -10.31 18.26
N ALA A 421 -14.15 -10.86 19.47
CA ALA A 421 -12.93 -10.97 20.24
C ALA A 421 -11.87 -11.81 19.50
N VAL A 422 -12.24 -12.97 18.97
CA VAL A 422 -11.33 -13.84 18.20
C VAL A 422 -10.79 -13.11 16.97
N LEU A 423 -11.65 -12.44 16.21
CA LEU A 423 -11.24 -11.74 14.97
C LEU A 423 -10.29 -10.56 15.27
N LEU A 424 -10.60 -9.75 16.29
CA LEU A 424 -9.75 -8.64 16.70
C LEU A 424 -8.42 -9.12 17.27
N LEU A 425 -8.43 -10.16 18.13
CA LEU A 425 -7.20 -10.76 18.65
C LEU A 425 -6.34 -11.34 17.54
N LEU A 426 -6.93 -12.04 16.58
CA LEU A 426 -6.24 -12.57 15.42
C LEU A 426 -5.56 -11.44 14.61
N TYR A 427 -6.30 -10.37 14.28
CA TYR A 427 -5.76 -9.24 13.55
C TYR A 427 -4.63 -8.54 14.30
N LEU A 428 -4.80 -8.31 15.61
CA LEU A 428 -3.76 -7.70 16.44
C LEU A 428 -2.54 -8.61 16.56
N SER A 429 -2.71 -9.93 16.73
CA SER A 429 -1.61 -10.88 16.82
C SER A 429 -0.79 -10.92 15.52
N VAL A 430 -1.46 -10.97 14.37
CA VAL A 430 -0.80 -10.94 13.06
C VAL A 430 -0.04 -9.61 12.87
N SER A 431 -0.67 -8.49 13.23
CA SER A 431 -0.07 -7.15 13.10
C SER A 431 1.13 -6.96 14.03
N ILE A 432 1.00 -7.29 15.31
CA ILE A 432 2.09 -7.17 16.29
C ILE A 432 3.23 -8.12 15.92
N GLY A 433 2.90 -9.35 15.53
CA GLY A 433 3.90 -10.32 15.07
C GLY A 433 4.68 -9.82 13.86
N ASP A 434 4.02 -9.16 12.90
CA ASP A 434 4.70 -8.58 11.72
C ASP A 434 5.72 -7.51 12.11
N TYR A 435 5.39 -6.63 13.05
CA TYR A 435 6.28 -5.55 13.48
C TYR A 435 7.33 -5.95 14.51
N SER A 436 7.11 -7.01 15.30
CA SER A 436 8.05 -7.45 16.35
C SER A 436 9.00 -8.56 15.91
N LEU A 437 8.57 -9.46 15.01
CA LEU A 437 9.34 -10.64 14.63
C LEU A 437 10.10 -10.49 13.31
N ARG A 438 9.66 -9.59 12.43
CA ARG A 438 10.25 -9.39 11.10
C ARG A 438 11.16 -8.17 11.11
N GLN A 439 12.46 -8.38 11.23
CA GLN A 439 13.46 -7.31 11.11
C GLN A 439 13.69 -6.94 9.64
N ARG A 440 13.79 -5.63 9.35
CA ARG A 440 13.80 -5.06 8.01
C ARG A 440 14.87 -3.98 7.87
N TRP A 441 16.11 -4.32 8.20
CA TRP A 441 17.25 -3.40 8.30
C TRP A 441 18.39 -3.81 7.37
N VAL A 442 18.11 -4.02 6.07
CA VAL A 442 19.10 -4.47 5.08
C VAL A 442 20.07 -3.34 4.74
N PHE A 443 19.53 -2.19 4.33
CA PHE A 443 20.35 -1.06 3.89
C PHE A 443 21.01 -0.31 5.05
N HIS A 444 20.43 -0.33 6.24
CA HIS A 444 21.13 0.12 7.45
C HIS A 444 22.34 -0.75 7.73
N LYS A 445 22.22 -2.08 7.68
CA LYS A 445 23.37 -2.98 7.88
C LYS A 445 24.46 -2.76 6.83
N ILE A 446 24.10 -2.49 5.57
CA ILE A 446 25.07 -2.13 4.53
C ILE A 446 25.75 -0.80 4.90
N ALA A 447 24.99 0.21 5.30
CA ALA A 447 25.52 1.50 5.73
C ALA A 447 26.43 1.38 6.96
N ASP A 448 26.06 0.55 7.95
CA ASP A 448 26.87 0.29 9.15
C ASP A 448 28.24 -0.32 8.81
N VAL A 449 28.30 -1.28 7.86
CA VAL A 449 29.57 -1.85 7.39
C VAL A 449 30.46 -0.78 6.75
N ILE A 450 29.87 0.14 5.98
CA ILE A 450 30.62 1.24 5.35
C ILE A 450 31.07 2.26 6.41
N ALA A 451 30.20 2.57 7.37
CA ALA A 451 30.46 3.53 8.44
C ALA A 451 31.55 3.10 9.44
N GLN A 452 31.96 1.81 9.48
CA GLN A 452 33.10 1.36 10.28
C GLN A 452 34.40 2.11 9.94
N GLN A 453 34.54 2.56 8.68
CA GLN A 453 35.70 3.35 8.24
C GLN A 453 35.19 4.48 7.31
N PRO A 454 34.67 5.57 7.88
CA PRO A 454 33.89 6.57 7.11
C PRO A 454 34.74 7.41 6.15
N THR A 455 36.04 7.48 6.36
CA THR A 455 36.98 8.27 5.51
C THR A 455 37.65 7.41 4.42
N THR A 456 37.45 6.09 4.45
CA THR A 456 38.12 5.16 3.54
C THR A 456 37.42 5.13 2.19
N PRO A 457 38.12 5.41 1.07
CA PRO A 457 37.55 5.32 -0.27
C PRO A 457 37.00 3.92 -0.55
N THR A 458 35.69 3.83 -0.74
CA THR A 458 34.97 2.56 -0.88
C THR A 458 34.25 2.50 -2.22
N LEU A 459 34.42 1.38 -2.94
CA LEU A 459 33.62 1.06 -4.13
C LEU A 459 32.54 0.05 -3.74
N ILE A 460 31.27 0.38 -4.01
CA ILE A 460 30.18 -0.59 -3.99
C ILE A 460 30.03 -1.16 -5.40
N ALA A 461 30.26 -2.47 -5.55
CA ALA A 461 29.98 -3.21 -6.77
C ALA A 461 28.67 -3.99 -6.61
N MET A 462 27.66 -3.73 -7.44
CA MET A 462 26.31 -4.30 -7.29
C MET A 462 25.80 -4.84 -8.64
N ASN A 463 25.17 -6.02 -8.61
CA ASN A 463 24.58 -6.67 -9.78
C ASN A 463 23.15 -6.20 -10.10
N SER A 464 22.76 -5.03 -9.64
CA SER A 464 21.43 -4.46 -9.87
C SER A 464 21.50 -2.96 -10.15
N GLN A 465 20.98 -2.55 -11.30
CA GLN A 465 20.82 -1.13 -11.68
C GLN A 465 19.45 -0.56 -11.27
N ALA A 466 18.65 -1.36 -10.55
CA ALA A 466 17.30 -0.96 -10.16
C ALA A 466 17.29 0.29 -9.29
N TRP A 467 16.49 1.27 -9.67
CA TRP A 467 16.43 2.60 -9.01
C TRP A 467 16.22 2.48 -7.50
N GLY A 468 15.29 1.62 -7.06
CA GLY A 468 15.00 1.44 -5.65
C GLY A 468 16.20 0.94 -4.85
N HIS A 469 17.06 0.09 -5.41
CA HIS A 469 18.29 -0.36 -4.77
C HIS A 469 19.31 0.78 -4.70
N VAL A 470 19.56 1.47 -5.82
CA VAL A 470 20.49 2.60 -5.90
C VAL A 470 20.08 3.73 -4.94
N MET A 471 18.79 4.11 -4.96
CA MET A 471 18.29 5.22 -4.15
C MET A 471 18.26 4.88 -2.65
N ARG A 472 18.03 3.61 -2.27
CA ARG A 472 18.13 3.19 -0.86
C ARG A 472 19.57 3.25 -0.36
N LEU A 473 20.55 2.80 -1.15
CA LEU A 473 21.97 2.99 -0.81
C LEU A 473 22.26 4.48 -0.59
N ALA A 474 21.83 5.34 -1.50
CA ALA A 474 22.05 6.77 -1.42
C ALA A 474 21.31 7.47 -0.26
N TYR A 475 20.22 6.90 0.25
CA TYR A 475 19.48 7.41 1.39
C TYR A 475 20.16 7.06 2.71
N TYR A 476 20.61 5.80 2.89
CA TYR A 476 21.13 5.31 4.16
C TYR A 476 22.63 5.54 4.33
N ILE A 477 23.40 5.66 3.25
CA ILE A 477 24.83 5.97 3.33
C ILE A 477 25.02 7.49 3.36
N SER A 478 25.77 7.98 4.35
CA SER A 478 26.03 9.43 4.48
C SER A 478 26.67 10.01 3.23
N PRO A 479 26.17 11.13 2.68
CA PRO A 479 26.74 11.77 1.50
C PRO A 479 28.15 12.32 1.71
N THR A 480 28.64 12.40 2.95
CA THR A 480 30.00 12.85 3.29
C THR A 480 31.03 11.74 3.16
N MET A 481 30.62 10.47 3.07
CA MET A 481 31.52 9.34 2.89
C MET A 481 32.00 9.24 1.43
N PRO A 482 33.29 8.92 1.20
CA PRO A 482 33.85 8.78 -0.15
C PRO A 482 33.45 7.44 -0.77
N VAL A 483 32.18 7.28 -1.11
CA VAL A 483 31.61 6.05 -1.67
C VAL A 483 31.26 6.23 -3.14
N ASN A 484 31.78 5.35 -3.97
CA ASN A 484 31.41 5.24 -5.38
C ASN A 484 30.56 3.98 -5.59
N LEU A 485 29.62 4.03 -6.51
CA LEU A 485 28.76 2.93 -6.93
C LEU A 485 29.06 2.50 -8.35
N LEU A 486 29.35 1.23 -8.54
CA LEU A 486 29.35 0.53 -9.83
C LEU A 486 28.17 -0.47 -9.80
N ALA A 487 27.13 -0.19 -10.56
CA ALA A 487 25.99 -1.08 -10.65
C ALA A 487 25.79 -1.51 -12.10
N GLN A 488 25.78 -2.83 -12.33
CA GLN A 488 25.69 -3.44 -13.65
C GLN A 488 24.78 -4.67 -13.62
N GLU A 489 24.34 -5.14 -14.78
CA GLU A 489 23.70 -6.45 -14.85
C GLU A 489 24.67 -7.56 -14.46
N SER A 490 24.15 -8.69 -13.97
CA SER A 490 24.96 -9.80 -13.44
C SER A 490 26.00 -10.31 -14.43
N ASN A 491 25.65 -10.39 -15.72
CA ASN A 491 26.52 -10.86 -16.80
C ASN A 491 27.60 -9.84 -17.20
N GLN A 492 27.39 -8.55 -16.95
CA GLN A 492 28.31 -7.48 -17.32
C GLN A 492 29.26 -7.09 -16.17
N LEU A 493 28.79 -7.27 -14.93
CA LEU A 493 29.51 -6.83 -13.74
C LEU A 493 30.95 -7.35 -13.65
N PRO A 494 31.29 -8.64 -13.94
CA PRO A 494 32.65 -9.14 -13.83
C PRO A 494 33.63 -8.36 -14.73
N ASN A 495 33.27 -8.21 -16.01
CA ASN A 495 34.12 -7.54 -17.00
C ASN A 495 34.27 -6.04 -16.72
N THR A 496 33.18 -5.38 -16.33
CA THR A 496 33.21 -3.95 -16.00
C THR A 496 34.02 -3.70 -14.74
N LEU A 497 33.86 -4.53 -13.71
CA LEU A 497 34.63 -4.44 -12.48
C LEU A 497 36.13 -4.65 -12.74
N GLU A 498 36.51 -5.61 -13.59
CA GLU A 498 37.90 -5.83 -13.97
C GLU A 498 38.50 -4.61 -14.67
N LYS A 499 37.78 -3.99 -15.62
CA LYS A 499 38.21 -2.74 -16.29
C LYS A 499 38.43 -1.63 -15.26
N VAL A 500 37.47 -1.40 -14.37
CA VAL A 500 37.53 -0.36 -13.33
C VAL A 500 38.72 -0.59 -12.39
N LEU A 501 38.94 -1.83 -11.97
CA LEU A 501 40.06 -2.14 -11.06
C LEU A 501 41.42 -2.06 -11.74
N LYS A 502 41.50 -2.25 -13.06
CA LYS A 502 42.73 -2.02 -13.83
C LYS A 502 43.05 -0.54 -13.99
N SER A 503 42.04 0.30 -14.23
CA SER A 503 42.23 1.75 -14.48
C SER A 503 42.26 2.59 -13.21
N GLU A 504 41.37 2.33 -12.25
CA GLU A 504 41.17 3.16 -11.07
C GLU A 504 41.30 2.36 -9.75
N GLY A 505 41.73 1.10 -9.80
CA GLY A 505 41.75 0.24 -8.62
C GLY A 505 42.61 0.77 -7.48
N SER A 506 43.68 1.56 -7.78
CA SER A 506 44.50 2.23 -6.77
C SER A 506 43.77 3.25 -5.91
N ARG A 507 42.65 3.78 -6.42
CA ARG A 507 41.80 4.77 -5.74
C ARG A 507 41.01 4.16 -4.57
N TYR A 508 40.71 2.85 -4.60
CA TYR A 508 39.84 2.20 -3.63
C TYR A 508 40.67 1.36 -2.65
N SER A 509 40.45 1.57 -1.38
CA SER A 509 41.03 0.75 -0.31
C SER A 509 40.09 -0.36 0.15
N ARG A 510 38.79 -0.20 -0.14
CA ARG A 510 37.72 -1.15 0.20
C ARG A 510 36.76 -1.35 -0.96
N ILE A 511 36.29 -2.59 -1.09
CA ILE A 511 35.21 -2.94 -2.02
C ILE A 511 34.11 -3.65 -1.25
N VAL A 512 32.88 -3.19 -1.42
CA VAL A 512 31.67 -3.87 -0.94
C VAL A 512 30.97 -4.47 -2.14
N TRP A 513 31.04 -5.76 -2.30
CA TRP A 513 30.29 -6.47 -3.31
C TRP A 513 28.91 -6.82 -2.76
N LEU A 514 27.86 -6.23 -3.37
CA LEU A 514 26.46 -6.46 -3.07
C LEU A 514 25.83 -7.29 -4.19
N GLU A 515 25.56 -8.54 -3.90
CA GLU A 515 24.84 -9.42 -4.82
C GLU A 515 23.36 -9.44 -4.41
N SER A 516 22.49 -8.88 -5.25
CA SER A 516 21.03 -9.02 -5.13
C SER A 516 20.61 -10.40 -5.61
N ALA A 517 19.83 -11.12 -4.82
CA ALA A 517 19.24 -12.40 -5.21
C ALA A 517 18.14 -12.21 -6.29
N MET A 518 17.48 -11.04 -6.28
CA MET A 518 16.48 -10.66 -7.29
C MET A 518 16.80 -9.26 -7.84
N PRO A 519 17.77 -9.13 -8.74
CA PRO A 519 18.02 -7.87 -9.40
C PRO A 519 16.84 -7.53 -10.31
N VAL A 520 16.16 -6.41 -10.03
CA VAL A 520 15.00 -5.95 -10.80
C VAL A 520 15.48 -5.62 -12.22
N TRP A 521 14.74 -6.07 -13.24
CA TRP A 521 15.01 -5.86 -14.67
C TRP A 521 16.20 -6.64 -15.23
N SER A 522 16.92 -7.43 -14.44
CA SER A 522 17.99 -8.31 -14.88
C SER A 522 17.85 -9.71 -14.27
N LYS A 523 18.64 -10.67 -14.75
CA LYS A 523 18.65 -12.03 -14.20
C LYS A 523 19.55 -12.11 -12.98
N PRO A 524 19.24 -12.97 -12.00
CA PRO A 524 20.15 -13.30 -10.91
C PRO A 524 21.50 -13.80 -11.44
N ALA A 525 22.57 -13.55 -10.69
CA ALA A 525 23.89 -14.00 -11.06
C ALA A 525 23.97 -15.54 -11.08
N THR A 526 24.54 -16.09 -12.14
CA THR A 526 24.90 -17.51 -12.21
C THR A 526 26.12 -17.80 -11.35
N GLU A 527 26.36 -19.07 -11.02
CA GLU A 527 27.56 -19.44 -10.24
C GLU A 527 28.86 -19.11 -10.97
N ALA A 528 28.89 -19.25 -12.31
CA ALA A 528 30.02 -18.85 -13.12
C ALA A 528 30.34 -17.35 -13.02
N GLU A 529 29.33 -16.49 -13.10
CA GLU A 529 29.47 -15.04 -12.97
C GLU A 529 29.95 -14.66 -11.55
N ARG A 530 29.44 -15.34 -10.50
CA ARG A 530 29.92 -15.18 -9.13
C ARG A 530 31.40 -15.52 -8.98
N GLN A 531 31.83 -16.62 -9.56
CA GLN A 531 33.24 -17.04 -9.51
C GLN A 531 34.15 -16.06 -10.26
N GLN A 532 33.70 -15.52 -11.41
CA GLN A 532 34.44 -14.48 -12.11
C GLN A 532 34.61 -13.21 -11.28
N VAL A 533 33.54 -12.71 -10.62
CA VAL A 533 33.65 -11.56 -9.72
C VAL A 533 34.63 -11.84 -8.58
N LYS A 534 34.56 -13.03 -7.95
CA LYS A 534 35.51 -13.43 -6.90
C LYS A 534 36.95 -13.46 -7.37
N GLN A 535 37.21 -14.01 -8.57
CA GLN A 535 38.56 -14.04 -9.16
C GLN A 535 39.10 -12.62 -9.38
N VAL A 536 38.26 -11.73 -9.95
CA VAL A 536 38.65 -10.33 -10.15
C VAL A 536 38.96 -9.64 -8.82
N LEU A 537 38.15 -9.85 -7.78
CA LEU A 537 38.37 -9.25 -6.47
C LEU A 537 39.60 -9.83 -5.75
N ASN A 538 39.73 -11.16 -5.72
CA ASN A 538 40.83 -11.85 -5.01
C ASN A 538 42.21 -11.58 -5.62
N SER A 539 42.28 -11.06 -6.87
CA SER A 539 43.55 -10.72 -7.51
C SER A 539 44.27 -9.52 -6.82
N ARG A 540 43.53 -8.67 -6.09
CA ARG A 540 44.09 -7.43 -5.48
C ARG A 540 43.55 -7.12 -4.09
N PHE A 541 42.49 -7.82 -3.67
CA PHE A 541 41.81 -7.56 -2.40
C PHE A 541 41.61 -8.87 -1.65
N GLN A 542 41.58 -8.80 -0.33
CA GLN A 542 41.30 -9.91 0.56
C GLN A 542 39.89 -9.82 1.11
N LEU A 543 39.14 -10.92 1.09
CA LEU A 543 37.82 -11.02 1.70
C LEU A 543 37.96 -10.95 3.23
N ILE A 544 37.30 -9.99 3.86
CA ILE A 544 37.31 -9.80 5.31
C ILE A 544 36.02 -10.31 5.94
N GLN A 545 34.87 -10.05 5.29
CA GLN A 545 33.55 -10.37 5.85
C GLN A 545 32.59 -10.76 4.74
N GLN A 546 31.75 -11.75 5.04
CA GLN A 546 30.62 -12.10 4.19
C GLN A 546 29.38 -12.34 5.04
N GLN A 547 28.24 -11.80 4.62
CA GLN A 547 26.96 -12.00 5.30
C GLN A 547 25.79 -12.01 4.32
N SER A 548 24.77 -12.80 4.63
CA SER A 548 23.48 -12.75 3.92
C SER A 548 22.55 -11.81 4.65
N LEU A 549 21.93 -10.91 3.90
CA LEU A 549 20.97 -9.93 4.37
C LEU A 549 19.62 -10.24 3.75
N SER A 550 18.60 -10.44 4.57
CA SER A 550 17.23 -10.62 4.09
C SER A 550 16.30 -9.60 4.73
N GLY A 551 15.49 -8.99 3.88
CA GLY A 551 14.47 -8.03 4.27
C GLY A 551 13.06 -8.63 4.24
N THR A 552 12.07 -7.80 3.95
CA THR A 552 10.66 -8.16 3.93
C THR A 552 10.20 -8.84 2.65
N MET A 553 10.84 -8.52 1.55
CA MET A 553 10.47 -8.96 0.21
C MET A 553 11.66 -9.64 -0.45
N ASP A 554 11.40 -10.51 -1.40
CA ASP A 554 12.44 -11.18 -2.19
C ASP A 554 13.43 -10.17 -2.84
N LEU A 555 12.96 -8.94 -3.12
CA LEU A 555 13.77 -7.82 -3.61
C LEU A 555 14.79 -7.31 -2.60
N ASP A 556 14.65 -7.65 -1.32
CA ASP A 556 15.51 -7.21 -0.22
C ASP A 556 16.48 -8.31 0.22
N GLU A 557 16.71 -9.31 -0.61
CA GLU A 557 17.71 -10.35 -0.36
C GLU A 557 19.02 -9.99 -1.03
N PHE A 558 20.04 -9.79 -0.19
CA PHE A 558 21.40 -9.46 -0.62
C PHE A 558 22.43 -10.34 0.05
N ARG A 559 23.49 -10.65 -0.69
CA ARG A 559 24.74 -11.13 -0.13
C ARG A 559 25.74 -9.99 -0.15
N LEU A 560 26.23 -9.58 1.03
CA LEU A 560 27.27 -8.58 1.20
C LEU A 560 28.61 -9.28 1.40
N SER A 561 29.63 -8.91 0.63
CA SER A 561 31.00 -9.35 0.79
C SER A 561 31.90 -8.11 0.85
N LEU A 562 32.63 -7.96 1.98
CA LEU A 562 33.57 -6.86 2.18
C LEU A 562 34.99 -7.32 1.89
N TYR A 563 35.64 -6.58 1.01
CA TYR A 563 37.03 -6.78 0.64
C TYR A 563 37.87 -5.56 1.00
N THR A 564 39.11 -5.80 1.48
CA THR A 564 40.12 -4.75 1.71
C THR A 564 41.33 -5.03 0.84
N ARG A 565 42.09 -4.00 0.52
CA ARG A 565 43.32 -4.14 -0.26
C ARG A 565 44.31 -4.98 0.51
N SER A 566 44.96 -5.96 -0.17
CA SER A 566 46.09 -6.73 0.42
C SER A 566 47.29 -5.82 0.67
N ALA A 567 47.96 -6.01 1.80
CA ALA A 567 49.13 -5.22 2.17
C ALA A 567 50.33 -5.42 1.23
N ASP A 568 50.28 -6.45 0.40
CA ASP A 568 51.41 -6.86 -0.48
C ASP A 568 51.31 -6.32 -1.92
N HIS A 569 50.38 -5.34 -2.19
CA HIS A 569 50.22 -4.76 -3.54
C HIS A 569 50.15 -3.23 -3.50
#